data_4b928541ea412e24f49015f3e09f94ca
#
_entry.id   4b928541ea412e24f49015f3e09f94ca
#
_cell.length_a   1.000
_cell.length_b   1.000
_cell.length_c   1.000
_cell.angle_alpha   90.00
_cell.angle_beta   90.00
_cell.angle_gamma   90.00
#
_symmetry.space_group_name_H-M   'P 1'
#
loop_
_entity.id
_entity.type
_entity.pdbx_description
1 polymer ?
#
loop_
_entity_poly.entity_id
_entity_poly.type
_entity_poly.pdbx_seq_one_letter_code
_entity_poly.pdbx_strand_id
1 'polypeptide(L)'
;MRKWLRYTVLALAAAALVMVAAGCDIYLERRGAVTTPACALRNGYPSVAAVDGGALLCEWDYRAGESYLSRLDVRRDQVTLARTLSGEWSLVEQMFADGQVVLQRWEEAGSSFRFLDAKLEDVRDFVPEADGGRLSHDGAGYYYLKDAALYRQDTVTGDVQRVTLDQELRFVSLEGIHPAADLLLLWCRMSPFSEKQGMVLVELHGGTCLMVQERADMLWFMERGLCEMSYDEDGGRDSIRYDTADGGCRQASAAVFGSETDSVWLVSGSRYALSSDRQGETLFRLGQTLERCEVTSILAEAGVTGHLSTVCWLPTVQMLLGVLYDTAQDALRLVVLDPARMTFAPCGETTEAPSFLTVDEGITGVYWGELAGQPQPEDMGALRAYADRLEEKYDVDILLSDQCAGPCAASWEDITTTDQAGLEDEVAAIYPALEALDRTLALYPDGFFTQFRNARGEGGVQFLPVSAFHMSFEVIGMSFENGDWHCIAYQVSNERLETLLCHEIWHAMEDKLISENWNAIDSWAWSACNPRGFDYYYDYDDAMNEADSSWLYFGTAEDVYFVDAYSTMNPREDRARIMEYIMGAEDEADALAQHPVIRRKLEIMAAAVRAGFDTAGWGVTRWEQPLTVRDRAA
;
A
#
# COMPACT_ATOMS: atom_id res chain seq x y z
N MET A 1 -32.23 65.78 7.47
CA MET A 1 -31.49 65.10 8.52
C MET A 1 -31.39 63.59 8.31
N ARG A 2 -32.51 62.81 8.12
CA ARG A 2 -32.46 61.35 7.97
C ARG A 2 -31.70 60.83 6.71
N LYS A 3 -31.70 61.55 5.58
CA LYS A 3 -30.97 61.14 4.38
C LYS A 3 -29.44 61.33 4.55
N TRP A 4 -29.02 62.42 5.17
CA TRP A 4 -27.60 62.67 5.44
C TRP A 4 -27.01 61.62 6.39
N LEU A 5 -27.73 61.25 7.44
CA LEU A 5 -27.30 60.23 8.39
C LEU A 5 -27.09 58.86 7.71
N ARG A 6 -27.98 58.49 6.75
CA ARG A 6 -27.82 57.25 5.96
C ARG A 6 -26.60 57.27 5.06
N TYR A 7 -26.29 58.40 4.42
CA TYR A 7 -25.08 58.49 3.59
C TYR A 7 -23.80 58.49 4.43
N THR A 8 -23.84 59.10 5.59
CA THR A 8 -22.69 59.08 6.52
C THR A 8 -22.44 57.68 7.09
N VAL A 9 -23.51 56.93 7.44
CA VAL A 9 -23.37 55.52 7.91
C VAL A 9 -22.88 54.60 6.80
N LEU A 10 -23.38 54.76 5.57
CA LEU A 10 -22.91 54.00 4.42
C LEU A 10 -21.46 54.32 4.06
N ALA A 11 -21.06 55.58 4.12
CA ALA A 11 -19.68 56.00 3.88
C ALA A 11 -18.71 55.46 4.96
N LEU A 12 -19.14 55.46 6.23
CA LEU A 12 -18.35 54.88 7.33
C LEU A 12 -18.28 53.35 7.24
N ALA A 13 -19.36 52.70 6.85
CA ALA A 13 -19.37 51.26 6.62
C ALA A 13 -18.46 50.87 5.42
N ALA A 14 -18.51 51.63 4.32
CA ALA A 14 -17.65 51.44 3.17
C ALA A 14 -16.18 51.72 3.53
N ALA A 15 -15.88 52.77 4.29
CA ALA A 15 -14.54 53.06 4.77
C ALA A 15 -14.03 51.99 5.74
N ALA A 16 -14.91 51.46 6.62
CA ALA A 16 -14.56 50.35 7.50
C ALA A 16 -14.28 49.05 6.69
N LEU A 17 -15.07 48.79 5.65
CA LEU A 17 -14.84 47.63 4.75
C LEU A 17 -13.52 47.76 3.99
N VAL A 18 -13.21 48.97 3.49
CA VAL A 18 -11.94 49.26 2.81
C VAL A 18 -10.75 49.15 3.79
N MET A 19 -10.91 49.62 5.05
CA MET A 19 -9.87 49.49 6.06
C MET A 19 -9.68 48.05 6.52
N VAL A 20 -10.76 47.25 6.57
CA VAL A 20 -10.65 45.80 6.85
C VAL A 20 -9.97 45.09 5.70
N ALA A 21 -10.33 45.37 4.46
CA ALA A 21 -9.67 44.83 3.29
C ALA A 21 -8.21 45.26 3.19
N ALA A 22 -7.91 46.56 3.35
CA ALA A 22 -6.55 47.10 3.37
C ALA A 22 -5.74 46.57 4.60
N GLY A 23 -6.43 46.39 5.74
CA GLY A 23 -5.82 45.77 6.91
C GLY A 23 -5.47 44.31 6.72
N CYS A 24 -6.29 43.56 5.99
CA CYS A 24 -5.98 42.21 5.56
C CYS A 24 -4.82 42.20 4.56
N ASP A 25 -4.82 43.10 3.57
CA ASP A 25 -3.72 43.20 2.60
C ASP A 25 -2.41 43.63 3.27
N ILE A 26 -2.44 44.61 4.19
CA ILE A 26 -1.24 45.06 4.93
C ILE A 26 -0.76 43.95 5.89
N TYR A 27 -1.66 43.16 6.46
CA TYR A 27 -1.28 42.03 7.31
C TYR A 27 -0.65 40.91 6.49
N LEU A 28 -1.19 40.61 5.31
CA LEU A 28 -0.64 39.67 4.37
C LEU A 28 0.65 40.18 3.69
N GLU A 29 0.74 41.49 3.38
CA GLU A 29 1.98 42.10 2.83
C GLU A 29 3.20 42.07 3.76
N ARG A 30 2.99 41.98 5.08
CA ARG A 30 4.08 41.87 6.05
C ARG A 30 4.61 40.47 6.24
N ARG A 31 3.92 39.44 5.79
CA ARG A 31 4.36 38.06 5.85
C ARG A 31 5.25 37.75 4.66
N GLY A 32 6.40 37.13 4.90
CA GLY A 32 7.20 36.49 3.86
C GLY A 32 6.49 35.27 3.27
N ALA A 33 7.19 34.52 2.43
CA ALA A 33 6.70 33.26 1.90
C ALA A 33 6.50 32.16 2.96
N VAL A 34 7.10 32.34 4.14
CA VAL A 34 7.03 31.40 5.27
C VAL A 34 6.57 32.12 6.53
N THR A 35 5.63 31.50 7.22
CA THR A 35 5.26 31.87 8.60
C THR A 35 5.42 30.66 9.52
N THR A 36 5.78 30.91 10.77
CA THR A 36 5.86 29.87 11.79
C THR A 36 4.88 30.22 12.90
N PRO A 37 3.81 29.46 13.08
CA PRO A 37 2.93 29.63 14.23
C PRO A 37 3.72 29.53 15.54
N ALA A 38 3.34 30.32 16.54
CA ALA A 38 4.03 30.37 17.84
C ALA A 38 3.70 29.13 18.69
N CYS A 39 4.01 27.94 18.19
CA CYS A 39 3.75 26.67 18.86
C CYS A 39 4.76 25.62 18.40
N ALA A 40 5.41 24.97 19.34
CA ALA A 40 6.09 23.70 19.10
C ALA A 40 5.08 22.56 19.27
N LEU A 41 5.15 21.53 18.44
CA LEU A 41 4.37 20.32 18.60
C LEU A 41 4.85 19.56 19.84
N ARG A 42 3.90 18.96 20.58
CA ARG A 42 4.18 18.40 21.91
C ARG A 42 4.82 17.02 21.87
N ASN A 43 4.31 16.12 21.04
CA ASN A 43 4.54 14.68 21.20
C ASN A 43 4.76 13.89 19.90
N GLY A 44 5.06 14.52 18.80
CA GLY A 44 5.31 13.82 17.54
C GLY A 44 4.53 14.39 16.35
N TYR A 45 4.52 13.67 15.25
CA TYR A 45 3.86 14.11 14.03
C TYR A 45 2.33 14.10 14.20
N PRO A 46 1.66 15.24 14.05
CA PRO A 46 0.21 15.29 14.13
C PRO A 46 -0.40 14.75 12.85
N SER A 47 -1.58 14.12 12.95
CA SER A 47 -2.48 14.05 11.81
C SER A 47 -3.12 15.42 11.57
N VAL A 48 -3.33 15.76 10.30
CA VAL A 48 -3.75 17.10 9.88
C VAL A 48 -4.99 17.01 9.00
N ALA A 49 -5.98 17.86 9.26
CA ALA A 49 -7.11 18.05 8.38
C ALA A 49 -7.31 19.54 8.08
N ALA A 50 -7.49 19.86 6.79
CA ALA A 50 -7.84 21.23 6.38
C ALA A 50 -9.26 21.58 6.83
N VAL A 51 -9.41 22.79 7.37
CA VAL A 51 -10.70 23.36 7.77
C VAL A 51 -10.80 24.81 7.31
N ASP A 52 -11.99 25.40 7.46
CA ASP A 52 -12.17 26.82 7.08
C ASP A 52 -11.22 27.73 7.90
N GLY A 53 -10.43 28.51 7.16
CA GLY A 53 -9.45 29.46 7.71
C GLY A 53 -8.14 28.87 8.22
N GLY A 54 -7.91 27.54 8.09
CA GLY A 54 -6.68 26.92 8.56
C GLY A 54 -6.70 25.41 8.59
N ALA A 55 -6.25 24.83 9.70
CA ALA A 55 -6.17 23.38 9.90
C ALA A 55 -6.58 22.96 11.31
N LEU A 56 -6.95 21.71 11.45
CA LEU A 56 -6.94 20.98 12.71
C LEU A 56 -5.73 20.06 12.75
N LEU A 57 -5.20 19.89 13.94
CA LEU A 57 -4.05 19.06 14.27
C LEU A 57 -4.47 18.11 15.38
N CYS A 58 -4.22 16.83 15.25
CA CYS A 58 -4.43 15.86 16.32
C CYS A 58 -3.12 15.18 16.66
N GLU A 59 -2.67 15.40 17.91
CA GLU A 59 -1.43 14.84 18.45
C GLU A 59 -1.76 13.79 19.49
N TRP A 60 -1.14 12.64 19.41
CA TRP A 60 -1.25 11.57 20.39
C TRP A 60 -0.16 11.68 21.45
N ASP A 61 -0.55 11.71 22.72
CA ASP A 61 0.37 11.60 23.86
C ASP A 61 0.22 10.21 24.52
N TYR A 62 1.12 9.30 24.17
CA TYR A 62 1.12 7.94 24.69
C TYR A 62 1.33 7.88 26.22
N ARG A 63 1.95 8.91 26.83
CA ARG A 63 2.20 8.97 28.29
C ARG A 63 0.95 9.38 29.05
N ALA A 64 0.20 10.31 28.50
CA ALA A 64 -1.07 10.76 29.06
C ALA A 64 -2.23 9.83 28.71
N GLY A 65 -2.10 9.04 27.60
CA GLY A 65 -3.20 8.26 27.03
C GLY A 65 -4.29 9.15 26.42
N GLU A 66 -3.90 10.33 25.92
CA GLU A 66 -4.83 11.36 25.42
C GLU A 66 -4.39 11.90 24.08
N SER A 67 -5.36 12.23 23.23
CA SER A 67 -5.16 12.95 22.00
C SER A 67 -5.55 14.42 22.15
N TYR A 68 -4.71 15.32 21.65
CA TYR A 68 -4.92 16.77 21.72
C TYR A 68 -5.32 17.29 20.35
N LEU A 69 -6.57 17.73 20.23
CA LEU A 69 -7.10 18.36 19.03
C LEU A 69 -6.88 19.87 19.12
N SER A 70 -6.02 20.41 18.25
CA SER A 70 -5.68 21.83 18.23
C SER A 70 -6.10 22.45 16.90
N ARG A 71 -6.47 23.73 16.93
CA ARG A 71 -6.85 24.49 15.74
C ARG A 71 -5.75 25.50 15.39
N LEU A 72 -5.29 25.46 14.17
CA LEU A 72 -4.45 26.49 13.55
C LEU A 72 -5.32 27.51 12.84
N ASP A 73 -5.25 28.76 13.28
CA ASP A 73 -5.76 29.91 12.54
C ASP A 73 -4.60 30.55 11.75
N VAL A 74 -4.61 30.34 10.44
CA VAL A 74 -3.52 30.83 9.56
C VAL A 74 -3.46 32.36 9.53
N ARG A 75 -4.59 33.03 9.64
CA ARG A 75 -4.64 34.52 9.61
C ARG A 75 -4.04 35.13 10.86
N ARG A 76 -4.21 34.48 12.01
CA ARG A 76 -3.69 34.94 13.31
C ARG A 76 -2.32 34.38 13.63
N ASP A 77 -1.85 33.41 12.84
CA ASP A 77 -0.61 32.71 13.09
C ASP A 77 -0.56 32.08 14.50
N GLN A 78 -1.66 31.41 14.84
CA GLN A 78 -1.87 30.94 16.21
C GLN A 78 -2.44 29.53 16.21
N VAL A 79 -1.88 28.70 17.08
CA VAL A 79 -2.43 27.36 17.41
C VAL A 79 -3.06 27.41 18.79
N THR A 80 -4.31 26.94 18.88
CA THR A 80 -5.05 26.88 20.14
C THR A 80 -5.56 25.45 20.38
N LEU A 81 -5.38 24.94 21.60
CA LEU A 81 -5.98 23.70 22.01
C LEU A 81 -7.51 23.84 22.00
N ALA A 82 -8.18 23.03 21.20
CA ALA A 82 -9.63 23.04 21.06
C ALA A 82 -10.29 21.97 21.92
N ARG A 83 -9.68 20.77 22.00
CA ARG A 83 -10.26 19.63 22.72
C ARG A 83 -9.18 18.62 23.14
N THR A 84 -9.41 17.95 24.29
CA THR A 84 -8.68 16.75 24.71
C THR A 84 -9.59 15.53 24.62
N LEU A 85 -9.08 14.44 24.07
CA LEU A 85 -9.81 13.19 23.86
C LEU A 85 -9.05 12.06 24.55
N SER A 86 -9.78 11.17 25.22
CA SER A 86 -9.17 9.96 25.77
C SER A 86 -8.94 8.93 24.67
N GLY A 87 -7.76 8.31 24.67
CA GLY A 87 -7.34 7.31 23.68
C GLY A 87 -6.63 7.90 22.47
N GLU A 88 -6.09 7.03 21.64
CA GLU A 88 -5.37 7.35 20.43
C GLU A 88 -6.32 7.67 19.28
N TRP A 89 -6.42 8.93 18.90
CA TRP A 89 -7.21 9.41 17.79
C TRP A 89 -6.32 10.08 16.76
N SER A 90 -6.66 9.90 15.49
CA SER A 90 -6.09 10.62 14.37
C SER A 90 -7.19 11.30 13.55
N LEU A 91 -6.84 12.39 12.88
CA LEU A 91 -7.74 13.04 11.93
C LEU A 91 -7.77 12.25 10.62
N VAL A 92 -8.95 12.07 10.06
CA VAL A 92 -9.07 11.66 8.67
C VAL A 92 -8.67 12.86 7.81
N GLU A 93 -7.63 12.70 6.99
CA GLU A 93 -7.00 13.76 6.20
C GLU A 93 -7.85 14.17 4.98
N GLN A 94 -9.11 14.39 5.19
CA GLN A 94 -10.08 14.73 4.15
C GLN A 94 -10.90 15.94 4.59
N MET A 95 -11.16 16.87 3.67
CA MET A 95 -12.18 17.89 3.89
C MET A 95 -13.56 17.29 3.66
N PHE A 96 -14.41 17.37 4.68
CA PHE A 96 -15.79 16.95 4.56
C PHE A 96 -16.71 18.12 4.23
N ALA A 97 -17.79 17.84 3.51
CA ALA A 97 -18.86 18.80 3.28
C ALA A 97 -19.40 19.33 4.62
N ASP A 98 -19.93 20.53 4.62
CA ASP A 98 -20.51 21.19 5.81
C ASP A 98 -19.55 21.43 6.99
N GLY A 99 -18.22 21.32 6.75
CA GLY A 99 -17.19 21.57 7.77
C GLY A 99 -17.16 20.52 8.86
N GLN A 100 -17.68 19.32 8.62
CA GLN A 100 -17.53 18.18 9.51
C GLN A 100 -16.05 17.81 9.65
N VAL A 101 -15.70 17.29 10.82
CA VAL A 101 -14.38 16.76 11.15
C VAL A 101 -14.56 15.30 11.56
N VAL A 102 -13.72 14.43 11.03
CA VAL A 102 -13.78 13.01 11.37
C VAL A 102 -12.48 12.57 12.00
N LEU A 103 -12.61 11.95 13.15
CA LEU A 103 -11.52 11.30 13.87
C LEU A 103 -11.63 9.80 13.64
N GLN A 104 -10.49 9.16 13.47
CA GLN A 104 -10.34 7.70 13.36
C GLN A 104 -9.52 7.19 14.55
N ARG A 105 -9.91 6.04 15.05
CA ARG A 105 -9.17 5.30 16.07
C ARG A 105 -9.03 3.85 15.62
N TRP A 106 -7.83 3.31 15.81
CA TRP A 106 -7.54 1.90 15.57
C TRP A 106 -7.56 1.15 16.90
N GLU A 107 -8.26 0.04 16.95
CA GLU A 107 -8.35 -0.85 18.10
C GLU A 107 -8.16 -2.30 17.64
N GLU A 108 -7.86 -3.22 18.53
CA GLU A 108 -7.74 -4.65 18.20
C GLU A 108 -8.99 -5.22 17.48
N ALA A 109 -10.15 -4.64 17.72
CA ALA A 109 -11.43 -5.02 17.13
C ALA A 109 -11.71 -4.34 15.77
N GLY A 110 -10.78 -3.52 15.26
CA GLY A 110 -10.90 -2.76 14.02
C GLY A 110 -11.00 -1.25 14.24
N SER A 111 -11.27 -0.53 13.15
CA SER A 111 -11.37 0.93 13.15
C SER A 111 -12.67 1.42 13.75
N SER A 112 -12.62 2.57 14.41
CA SER A 112 -13.81 3.34 14.77
C SER A 112 -13.65 4.80 14.38
N PHE A 113 -14.77 5.43 14.04
CA PHE A 113 -14.80 6.82 13.59
C PHE A 113 -15.70 7.66 14.49
N ARG A 114 -15.27 8.89 14.76
CA ARG A 114 -16.06 9.89 15.48
C ARG A 114 -16.26 11.12 14.61
N PHE A 115 -17.48 11.47 14.37
CA PHE A 115 -17.88 12.65 13.61
C PHE A 115 -18.11 13.81 14.54
N LEU A 116 -17.47 14.93 14.24
CA LEU A 116 -17.63 16.20 14.94
C LEU A 116 -18.23 17.23 13.98
N ASP A 117 -19.00 18.16 14.52
CA ASP A 117 -19.46 19.32 13.76
C ASP A 117 -18.36 20.40 13.62
N ALA A 118 -18.66 21.48 12.93
CA ALA A 118 -17.73 22.61 12.74
C ALA A 118 -17.31 23.30 14.06
N LYS A 119 -18.02 23.05 15.18
CA LYS A 119 -17.66 23.52 16.52
C LYS A 119 -16.89 22.48 17.32
N LEU A 120 -16.61 21.34 16.73
CA LEU A 120 -15.95 20.18 17.35
C LEU A 120 -16.78 19.51 18.44
N GLU A 121 -18.11 19.62 18.36
CA GLU A 121 -19.03 18.86 19.21
C GLU A 121 -19.32 17.49 18.59
N ASP A 122 -19.49 16.46 19.44
CA ASP A 122 -19.76 15.10 18.98
C ASP A 122 -21.12 15.02 18.28
N VAL A 123 -21.14 14.53 17.04
CA VAL A 123 -22.36 14.30 16.24
C VAL A 123 -22.77 12.83 16.31
N ARG A 124 -21.83 11.93 16.02
CA ARG A 124 -22.04 10.48 16.03
C ARG A 124 -20.72 9.72 16.08
N ASP A 125 -20.77 8.49 16.55
CA ASP A 125 -19.73 7.50 16.35
C ASP A 125 -20.17 6.51 15.26
N PHE A 126 -19.21 5.91 14.56
CA PHE A 126 -19.43 4.93 13.51
C PHE A 126 -18.36 3.84 13.59
N VAL A 127 -18.77 2.59 13.52
CA VAL A 127 -17.88 1.43 13.44
C VAL A 127 -18.17 0.75 12.11
N PRO A 128 -17.21 0.66 11.20
CA PRO A 128 -17.39 0.00 9.92
C PRO A 128 -17.50 -1.52 10.08
N GLU A 129 -18.12 -2.17 9.09
CA GLU A 129 -18.18 -3.64 9.02
C GLU A 129 -16.82 -4.25 8.63
N ALA A 130 -15.99 -3.49 7.91
CA ALA A 130 -14.65 -3.89 7.50
C ALA A 130 -13.68 -2.70 7.53
N ASP A 131 -12.41 -2.99 7.79
CA ASP A 131 -11.34 -2.01 7.80
C ASP A 131 -10.85 -1.64 6.39
N GLY A 132 -9.93 -0.67 6.33
CA GLY A 132 -9.27 -0.27 5.09
C GLY A 132 -10.12 0.55 4.11
N GLY A 133 -11.36 0.85 4.46
CA GLY A 133 -12.24 1.65 3.60
C GLY A 133 -11.97 3.16 3.65
N ARG A 134 -12.78 3.90 2.90
CA ARG A 134 -12.73 5.37 2.80
C ARG A 134 -14.11 5.98 2.97
N LEU A 135 -14.17 7.12 3.63
CA LEU A 135 -15.40 7.89 3.79
C LEU A 135 -15.68 8.72 2.54
N SER A 136 -16.97 8.80 2.12
CA SER A 136 -17.40 9.75 1.10
C SER A 136 -17.16 11.19 1.52
N HIS A 137 -17.12 12.11 0.54
CA HIS A 137 -16.90 13.54 0.81
C HIS A 137 -17.95 14.16 1.75
N ASP A 138 -19.19 13.69 1.70
CA ASP A 138 -20.26 14.10 2.60
C ASP A 138 -20.27 13.37 3.95
N GLY A 139 -19.37 12.41 4.15
CA GLY A 139 -19.30 11.58 5.34
C GLY A 139 -20.47 10.61 5.54
N ALA A 140 -21.40 10.52 4.57
CA ALA A 140 -22.60 9.70 4.69
C ALA A 140 -22.39 8.24 4.27
N GLY A 141 -21.34 7.95 3.50
CA GLY A 141 -20.98 6.61 3.06
C GLY A 141 -19.56 6.22 3.46
N TYR A 142 -19.38 4.99 3.86
CA TYR A 142 -18.08 4.35 4.03
C TYR A 142 -17.94 3.27 2.96
N TYR A 143 -16.96 3.40 2.10
CA TYR A 143 -16.70 2.48 0.99
C TYR A 143 -15.55 1.56 1.35
N TYR A 144 -15.74 0.27 1.20
CA TYR A 144 -14.73 -0.75 1.51
C TYR A 144 -14.82 -1.92 0.54
N LEU A 145 -13.76 -2.71 0.49
CA LEU A 145 -13.69 -3.92 -0.31
C LEU A 145 -13.94 -5.13 0.58
N LYS A 146 -14.75 -6.05 0.07
CA LYS A 146 -14.99 -7.37 0.65
C LYS A 146 -15.19 -8.35 -0.52
N ASP A 147 -14.51 -9.49 -0.48
CA ASP A 147 -14.60 -10.52 -1.52
C ASP A 147 -14.37 -9.96 -2.94
N ALA A 148 -13.35 -9.11 -3.09
CA ALA A 148 -13.02 -8.41 -4.32
C ALA A 148 -14.17 -7.56 -4.93
N ALA A 149 -15.19 -7.22 -4.14
CA ALA A 149 -16.30 -6.36 -4.53
C ALA A 149 -16.34 -5.09 -3.68
N LEU A 150 -16.89 -4.02 -4.26
CA LEU A 150 -17.03 -2.74 -3.59
C LEU A 150 -18.37 -2.66 -2.85
N TYR A 151 -18.32 -2.31 -1.57
CA TYR A 151 -19.47 -2.10 -0.71
C TYR A 151 -19.53 -0.67 -0.21
N ARG A 152 -20.73 -0.19 0.06
CA ARG A 152 -21.01 1.06 0.75
C ARG A 152 -21.79 0.76 2.03
N GLN A 153 -21.27 1.22 3.15
CA GLN A 153 -22.00 1.23 4.41
C GLN A 153 -22.46 2.66 4.71
N ASP A 154 -23.73 2.84 5.04
CA ASP A 154 -24.27 4.12 5.46
C ASP A 154 -23.79 4.43 6.89
N THR A 155 -23.13 5.58 7.09
CA THR A 155 -22.52 5.92 8.38
C THR A 155 -23.54 6.32 9.46
N VAL A 156 -24.80 6.51 9.09
CA VAL A 156 -25.89 6.88 10.02
C VAL A 156 -26.76 5.67 10.36
N THR A 157 -27.20 4.91 9.37
CA THR A 157 -28.10 3.76 9.56
C THR A 157 -27.35 2.46 9.78
N GLY A 158 -26.09 2.36 9.32
CA GLY A 158 -25.31 1.12 9.31
C GLY A 158 -25.67 0.18 8.16
N ASP A 159 -26.63 0.56 7.29
CA ASP A 159 -27.06 -0.30 6.18
C ASP A 159 -25.93 -0.50 5.18
N VAL A 160 -25.71 -1.74 4.79
CA VAL A 160 -24.68 -2.15 3.83
C VAL A 160 -25.31 -2.47 2.48
N GLN A 161 -24.68 -1.99 1.43
CA GLN A 161 -25.11 -2.23 0.05
C GLN A 161 -23.88 -2.51 -0.82
N ARG A 162 -23.96 -3.55 -1.66
CA ARG A 162 -22.96 -3.75 -2.70
C ARG A 162 -23.12 -2.64 -3.75
N VAL A 163 -22.02 -2.01 -4.12
CA VAL A 163 -22.01 -1.00 -5.18
C VAL A 163 -22.05 -1.73 -6.52
N THR A 164 -23.12 -1.48 -7.29
CA THR A 164 -23.24 -2.04 -8.64
C THR A 164 -22.49 -1.13 -9.60
N LEU A 165 -21.50 -1.69 -10.27
CA LEU A 165 -20.72 -1.00 -11.28
C LEU A 165 -21.22 -1.36 -12.68
N ASP A 166 -20.94 -0.52 -13.65
CA ASP A 166 -21.23 -0.76 -15.07
C ASP A 166 -20.31 -1.82 -15.70
N GLN A 167 -19.29 -2.27 -14.96
CA GLN A 167 -18.34 -3.29 -15.35
C GLN A 167 -18.06 -4.25 -14.18
N GLU A 168 -17.80 -5.52 -14.49
CA GLU A 168 -17.34 -6.49 -13.52
C GLU A 168 -15.82 -6.39 -13.36
N LEU A 169 -15.39 -5.87 -12.24
CA LEU A 169 -13.98 -5.71 -11.88
C LEU A 169 -13.70 -6.46 -10.59
N ARG A 170 -12.52 -7.05 -10.49
CA ARG A 170 -11.99 -7.59 -9.23
C ARG A 170 -11.03 -6.59 -8.63
N PHE A 171 -11.40 -6.02 -7.52
CA PHE A 171 -10.62 -5.01 -6.83
C PHE A 171 -9.62 -5.66 -5.89
N VAL A 172 -8.42 -5.09 -5.85
CA VAL A 172 -7.33 -5.52 -4.95
C VAL A 172 -7.27 -4.58 -3.75
N SER A 173 -7.23 -3.27 -3.98
CA SER A 173 -7.15 -2.28 -2.92
C SER A 173 -7.89 -0.99 -3.26
N LEU A 174 -8.19 -0.23 -2.22
CA LEU A 174 -8.83 1.07 -2.30
C LEU A 174 -7.78 2.13 -2.03
N GLU A 175 -7.30 2.79 -3.10
CA GLU A 175 -6.16 3.69 -3.04
C GLU A 175 -6.53 5.08 -2.50
N GLY A 176 -7.68 5.60 -2.89
CA GLY A 176 -8.08 6.91 -2.44
C GLY A 176 -9.48 7.33 -2.82
N ILE A 177 -9.94 8.39 -2.19
CA ILE A 177 -11.18 9.08 -2.55
C ILE A 177 -10.86 10.55 -2.82
N HIS A 178 -11.52 11.13 -3.81
CA HIS A 178 -11.31 12.54 -4.12
C HIS A 178 -11.80 13.43 -2.97
N PRO A 179 -10.99 14.41 -2.50
CA PRO A 179 -11.33 15.20 -1.32
C PRO A 179 -12.57 16.12 -1.51
N ALA A 180 -13.01 16.36 -2.74
CA ALA A 180 -14.12 17.28 -3.06
C ALA A 180 -15.10 16.74 -4.10
N ALA A 181 -15.07 15.44 -4.41
CA ALA A 181 -15.96 14.81 -5.38
C ALA A 181 -16.22 13.36 -5.01
N ASP A 182 -17.33 12.79 -5.48
CA ASP A 182 -17.68 11.39 -5.28
C ASP A 182 -16.97 10.48 -6.30
N LEU A 183 -15.65 10.53 -6.28
CA LEU A 183 -14.76 9.74 -7.11
C LEU A 183 -13.88 8.87 -6.22
N LEU A 184 -13.80 7.59 -6.56
CA LEU A 184 -13.01 6.59 -5.85
C LEU A 184 -11.93 6.02 -6.77
N LEU A 185 -10.71 5.95 -6.28
CA LEU A 185 -9.60 5.34 -6.98
C LEU A 185 -9.36 3.95 -6.41
N LEU A 186 -9.38 2.95 -7.28
CA LEU A 186 -9.27 1.55 -6.94
C LEU A 186 -8.15 0.90 -7.75
N TRP A 187 -7.34 0.11 -7.08
CA TRP A 187 -6.43 -0.80 -7.74
C TRP A 187 -7.16 -2.10 -8.06
N CYS A 188 -7.10 -2.56 -9.27
CA CYS A 188 -7.79 -3.77 -9.67
C CYS A 188 -6.91 -4.66 -10.54
N ARG A 189 -7.17 -5.96 -10.50
CA ARG A 189 -6.70 -6.88 -11.54
C ARG A 189 -7.61 -6.73 -12.74
N MET A 190 -6.99 -6.43 -13.87
CA MET A 190 -7.70 -6.19 -15.14
C MET A 190 -8.30 -7.49 -15.72
N SER A 191 -7.84 -8.61 -15.23
CA SER A 191 -8.38 -9.94 -15.53
C SER A 191 -8.03 -10.89 -14.39
N PRO A 192 -8.91 -11.84 -14.05
CA PRO A 192 -8.53 -12.94 -13.18
C PRO A 192 -7.42 -13.82 -13.77
N PHE A 193 -7.14 -13.69 -15.08
CA PHE A 193 -6.19 -14.48 -15.86
C PHE A 193 -4.96 -13.70 -16.31
N SER A 194 -4.83 -12.43 -15.93
CA SER A 194 -3.74 -11.57 -16.33
C SER A 194 -3.04 -11.01 -15.09
N GLU A 195 -1.73 -11.03 -15.07
CA GLU A 195 -0.91 -10.30 -14.10
C GLU A 195 -1.04 -8.78 -14.26
N LYS A 196 -1.72 -8.35 -15.33
CA LYS A 196 -1.93 -6.93 -15.58
C LYS A 196 -2.85 -6.35 -14.52
N GLN A 197 -2.28 -5.46 -13.76
CA GLN A 197 -2.97 -4.66 -12.76
C GLN A 197 -3.16 -3.25 -13.32
N GLY A 198 -4.13 -2.54 -12.80
CA GLY A 198 -4.38 -1.18 -13.23
C GLY A 198 -5.26 -0.42 -12.25
N MET A 199 -5.22 0.89 -12.39
CA MET A 199 -6.03 1.80 -11.59
C MET A 199 -7.33 2.11 -12.29
N VAL A 200 -8.43 2.02 -11.56
CA VAL A 200 -9.76 2.39 -12.04
C VAL A 200 -10.32 3.52 -11.19
N LEU A 201 -10.81 4.53 -11.87
CA LEU A 201 -11.57 5.60 -11.26
C LEU A 201 -13.07 5.25 -11.33
N VAL A 202 -13.75 5.27 -10.20
CA VAL A 202 -15.18 4.99 -10.10
C VAL A 202 -15.92 6.25 -9.69
N GLU A 203 -16.94 6.62 -10.46
CA GLU A 203 -17.91 7.63 -10.07
C GLU A 203 -19.00 6.98 -9.22
N LEU A 204 -19.10 7.40 -7.95
CA LEU A 204 -19.90 6.70 -6.94
C LEU A 204 -21.42 6.83 -7.14
N HIS A 205 -21.90 7.94 -7.71
CA HIS A 205 -23.34 8.15 -7.91
C HIS A 205 -23.91 7.33 -9.07
N GLY A 206 -23.13 7.12 -10.12
CA GLY A 206 -23.57 6.39 -11.31
C GLY A 206 -23.05 4.94 -11.36
N GLY A 207 -22.10 4.58 -10.53
CA GLY A 207 -21.39 3.31 -10.62
C GLY A 207 -20.59 3.17 -11.92
N THR A 208 -20.23 4.29 -12.55
CA THR A 208 -19.51 4.31 -13.82
C THR A 208 -18.03 4.12 -13.58
N CYS A 209 -17.45 3.11 -14.21
CA CYS A 209 -16.02 2.87 -14.19
C CYS A 209 -15.34 3.69 -15.29
N LEU A 210 -14.54 4.63 -14.88
CA LEU A 210 -13.65 5.37 -15.77
C LEU A 210 -12.27 4.69 -15.65
N MET A 211 -11.85 3.98 -16.70
CA MET A 211 -10.52 3.38 -16.67
C MET A 211 -9.46 4.45 -16.84
N VAL A 212 -8.50 4.43 -15.95
CA VAL A 212 -7.46 5.45 -15.90
C VAL A 212 -6.18 4.96 -16.56
N GLN A 213 -5.68 3.77 -16.23
CA GLN A 213 -4.44 3.26 -16.85
C GLN A 213 -4.09 1.80 -16.53
N GLU A 214 -3.38 1.16 -17.47
CA GLU A 214 -2.92 -0.22 -17.43
C GLU A 214 -1.71 -0.45 -16.52
N ARG A 215 -0.88 0.57 -16.33
CA ARG A 215 0.36 0.56 -15.54
C ARG A 215 0.48 1.89 -14.82
N ALA A 216 -0.43 2.20 -13.90
CA ALA A 216 -0.22 3.34 -13.05
C ALA A 216 0.53 2.85 -11.82
N ASP A 217 1.79 3.21 -11.70
CA ASP A 217 2.56 2.82 -10.54
C ASP A 217 2.13 3.62 -9.30
N MET A 218 1.82 4.90 -9.47
CA MET A 218 1.24 5.75 -8.43
C MET A 218 0.30 6.80 -9.03
N LEU A 219 -0.91 6.91 -8.49
CA LEU A 219 -1.89 7.91 -8.86
C LEU A 219 -2.38 8.69 -7.64
N TRP A 220 -2.55 10.00 -7.82
CA TRP A 220 -3.08 10.89 -6.78
C TRP A 220 -4.14 11.81 -7.33
N PHE A 221 -5.10 12.15 -6.46
CA PHE A 221 -6.03 13.23 -6.75
C PHE A 221 -5.35 14.60 -6.58
N MET A 222 -5.51 15.45 -7.59
CA MET A 222 -5.15 16.86 -7.54
C MET A 222 -6.37 17.70 -7.14
N GLU A 223 -6.21 19.02 -6.99
CA GLU A 223 -7.35 19.95 -6.82
C GLU A 223 -8.38 19.78 -7.97
N ARG A 224 -7.89 19.49 -9.17
CA ARG A 224 -8.70 19.11 -10.34
C ARG A 224 -7.95 18.06 -11.12
N GLY A 225 -8.58 16.90 -11.30
CA GLY A 225 -8.00 15.81 -12.07
C GLY A 225 -7.02 14.94 -11.29
N LEU A 226 -6.10 14.35 -11.99
CA LEU A 226 -5.19 13.32 -11.51
C LEU A 226 -3.73 13.68 -11.79
N CYS A 227 -2.85 13.12 -10.98
CA CYS A 227 -1.42 13.08 -11.23
C CYS A 227 -0.94 11.64 -11.14
N GLU A 228 -0.16 11.21 -12.11
CA GLU A 228 0.45 9.90 -12.20
C GLU A 228 1.96 10.03 -12.18
N MET A 229 2.61 9.14 -11.46
CA MET A 229 4.04 8.88 -11.59
C MET A 229 4.24 7.47 -12.09
N SER A 230 4.96 7.33 -13.20
CA SER A 230 5.30 6.05 -13.80
C SER A 230 6.75 5.70 -13.48
N TYR A 231 6.99 4.40 -13.31
CA TYR A 231 8.32 3.83 -13.11
C TYR A 231 8.73 3.05 -14.35
N ASP A 232 10.02 2.98 -14.63
CA ASP A 232 10.59 2.16 -15.68
C ASP A 232 10.71 0.68 -15.25
N GLU A 233 11.22 -0.15 -16.16
CA GLU A 233 11.40 -1.60 -15.90
C GLU A 233 12.44 -1.90 -14.80
N ASP A 234 13.31 -0.94 -14.49
CA ASP A 234 14.34 -1.04 -13.47
C ASP A 234 13.87 -0.45 -12.11
N GLY A 235 12.59 -0.06 -11.99
CA GLY A 235 12.01 0.57 -10.81
C GLY A 235 12.41 2.05 -10.63
N GLY A 236 13.12 2.63 -11.59
CA GLY A 236 13.44 4.05 -11.65
C GLY A 236 12.22 4.89 -12.07
N ARG A 237 12.10 6.10 -11.53
CA ARG A 237 11.04 7.02 -11.96
C ARG A 237 11.24 7.45 -13.40
N ASP A 238 10.28 7.16 -14.26
CA ASP A 238 10.33 7.47 -15.70
C ASP A 238 9.71 8.84 -16.01
N SER A 239 8.44 9.01 -15.66
CA SER A 239 7.71 10.23 -16.02
C SER A 239 6.65 10.61 -14.97
N ILE A 240 6.31 11.90 -14.97
CA ILE A 240 5.13 12.41 -14.27
C ILE A 240 4.14 12.91 -15.32
N ARG A 241 2.88 12.54 -15.18
CA ARG A 241 1.76 12.99 -15.99
C ARG A 241 0.69 13.59 -15.10
N TYR A 242 0.17 14.76 -15.44
CA TYR A 242 -0.76 15.46 -14.59
C TYR A 242 -1.75 16.31 -15.38
N ASP A 243 -2.97 16.44 -14.83
CA ASP A 243 -4.00 17.31 -15.38
C ASP A 243 -3.73 18.77 -15.03
N THR A 244 -4.00 19.65 -15.97
CA THR A 244 -3.88 21.10 -15.78
C THR A 244 -5.23 21.74 -15.46
N ALA A 245 -5.21 22.90 -14.84
CA ALA A 245 -6.42 23.59 -14.40
C ALA A 245 -7.40 23.98 -15.53
N ASP A 246 -6.91 24.03 -16.77
CA ASP A 246 -7.71 24.31 -17.98
C ASP A 246 -8.28 23.06 -18.66
N GLY A 247 -8.10 21.88 -18.04
CA GLY A 247 -8.59 20.61 -18.56
C GLY A 247 -7.66 19.92 -19.56
N GLY A 248 -6.44 20.45 -19.75
CA GLY A 248 -5.38 19.76 -20.50
C GLY A 248 -4.64 18.76 -19.64
N CYS A 249 -3.77 17.98 -20.26
CA CYS A 249 -2.86 17.06 -19.58
C CYS A 249 -1.41 17.32 -20.03
N ARG A 250 -0.48 17.22 -19.11
CA ARG A 250 0.96 17.42 -19.35
C ARG A 250 1.74 16.21 -18.87
N GLN A 251 2.87 15.99 -19.51
CA GLN A 251 3.84 14.98 -19.13
C GLN A 251 5.24 15.58 -19.09
N ALA A 252 6.02 15.19 -18.10
CA ALA A 252 7.43 15.56 -17.98
C ALA A 252 8.25 14.35 -17.54
N SER A 253 9.54 14.33 -17.88
CA SER A 253 10.46 13.30 -17.38
C SER A 253 10.59 13.41 -15.86
N ALA A 254 10.59 12.29 -15.15
CA ALA A 254 10.77 12.26 -13.71
C ALA A 254 12.16 12.73 -13.26
N ALA A 255 13.16 12.73 -14.14
CA ALA A 255 14.50 13.26 -13.86
C ALA A 255 14.51 14.73 -13.39
N VAL A 256 13.43 15.49 -13.63
CA VAL A 256 13.30 16.88 -13.14
C VAL A 256 13.13 16.95 -11.63
N PHE A 257 12.69 15.86 -10.97
CA PHE A 257 12.44 15.79 -9.53
C PHE A 257 13.68 15.40 -8.72
N GLY A 258 14.83 15.21 -9.35
CA GLY A 258 16.07 14.84 -8.70
C GLY A 258 16.55 13.42 -9.04
N SER A 259 17.35 12.82 -8.17
CA SER A 259 17.88 11.47 -8.38
C SER A 259 16.80 10.40 -8.10
N GLU A 260 17.01 9.19 -8.57
CA GLU A 260 16.13 8.04 -8.35
C GLU A 260 15.90 7.71 -6.87
N THR A 261 16.86 8.08 -6.01
CA THR A 261 16.80 7.85 -4.56
C THR A 261 16.02 8.92 -3.80
N ASP A 262 15.58 9.99 -4.46
CA ASP A 262 14.90 11.10 -3.80
C ASP A 262 13.42 10.74 -3.59
N SER A 263 12.89 11.01 -2.41
CA SER A 263 11.46 10.85 -2.14
C SER A 263 10.67 11.94 -2.82
N VAL A 264 9.66 11.57 -3.59
CA VAL A 264 8.72 12.52 -4.23
C VAL A 264 7.30 12.12 -3.87
N TRP A 265 6.51 13.07 -3.39
CA TRP A 265 5.08 12.85 -3.11
C TRP A 265 4.24 14.05 -3.53
N LEU A 266 3.04 13.77 -3.96
CA LEU A 266 2.06 14.81 -4.25
C LEU A 266 1.39 15.27 -2.96
N VAL A 267 1.24 16.58 -2.82
CA VAL A 267 0.44 17.16 -1.74
C VAL A 267 -1.04 17.00 -2.11
N SER A 268 -1.71 16.07 -1.45
CA SER A 268 -3.08 15.65 -1.78
C SER A 268 -4.06 16.81 -1.94
N GLY A 269 -4.92 16.75 -2.95
CA GLY A 269 -5.91 17.78 -3.24
C GLY A 269 -5.32 19.11 -3.72
N SER A 270 -4.03 19.15 -4.06
CA SER A 270 -3.34 20.36 -4.52
C SER A 270 -2.74 20.17 -5.92
N ARG A 271 -2.08 21.20 -6.41
CA ARG A 271 -1.23 21.17 -7.62
C ARG A 271 0.26 21.19 -7.28
N TYR A 272 0.63 20.74 -6.10
CA TYR A 272 2.00 20.77 -5.65
C TYR A 272 2.53 19.36 -5.39
N ALA A 273 3.79 19.14 -5.75
CA ALA A 273 4.54 17.96 -5.36
C ALA A 273 5.78 18.40 -4.58
N LEU A 274 6.19 17.62 -3.61
CA LEU A 274 7.40 17.86 -2.84
C LEU A 274 8.41 16.76 -3.13
N SER A 275 9.64 17.15 -3.43
CA SER A 275 10.78 16.24 -3.48
C SER A 275 11.71 16.55 -2.31
N SER A 276 12.21 15.51 -1.68
CA SER A 276 13.22 15.63 -0.61
C SER A 276 14.44 14.82 -0.97
N ASP A 277 15.59 15.45 -0.92
CA ASP A 277 16.90 14.83 -1.13
C ASP A 277 17.87 15.18 0.02
N ARG A 278 19.12 14.77 -0.11
CA ARG A 278 20.16 15.07 0.90
C ARG A 278 20.53 16.58 0.99
N GLN A 279 20.13 17.38 0.01
CA GLN A 279 20.42 18.82 -0.07
C GLN A 279 19.28 19.67 0.48
N GLY A 280 18.06 19.09 0.56
CA GLY A 280 16.87 19.75 1.12
C GLY A 280 15.60 19.42 0.36
N GLU A 281 14.60 20.25 0.52
CA GLU A 281 13.26 20.07 -0.06
C GLU A 281 13.04 21.04 -1.22
N THR A 282 12.48 20.50 -2.31
CA THR A 282 12.06 21.24 -3.49
C THR A 282 10.57 21.08 -3.70
N LEU A 283 9.84 22.19 -3.78
CA LEU A 283 8.42 22.21 -4.10
C LEU A 283 8.24 22.43 -5.60
N PHE A 284 7.44 21.56 -6.22
CA PHE A 284 7.06 21.66 -7.62
C PHE A 284 5.63 22.15 -7.74
N ARG A 285 5.39 23.05 -8.69
CA ARG A 285 4.06 23.49 -9.07
C ARG A 285 3.69 22.88 -10.42
N LEU A 286 2.64 22.05 -10.42
CA LEU A 286 2.12 21.34 -11.58
C LEU A 286 1.12 22.24 -12.32
N GLY A 287 1.59 22.91 -13.37
CA GLY A 287 0.80 23.86 -14.17
C GLY A 287 0.97 23.62 -15.66
N GLN A 288 0.70 24.63 -16.50
CA GLN A 288 0.99 24.58 -17.93
C GLN A 288 2.46 24.33 -18.23
N THR A 289 3.31 24.83 -17.35
CA THR A 289 4.72 24.48 -17.26
C THR A 289 4.97 23.89 -15.87
N LEU A 290 5.90 22.96 -15.79
CA LEU A 290 6.39 22.48 -14.52
C LEU A 290 7.38 23.50 -13.96
N GLU A 291 7.18 23.90 -12.71
CA GLU A 291 8.00 24.92 -12.07
C GLU A 291 8.47 24.41 -10.70
N ARG A 292 9.67 24.78 -10.29
CA ARG A 292 10.26 24.39 -9.01
C ARG A 292 10.62 25.59 -8.13
N CYS A 293 10.64 25.34 -6.83
CA CYS A 293 11.06 26.29 -5.82
C CYS A 293 11.85 25.56 -4.72
N GLU A 294 13.05 26.06 -4.40
CA GLU A 294 13.90 25.50 -3.35
C GLU A 294 13.37 25.93 -1.98
N VAL A 295 12.62 25.05 -1.31
CA VAL A 295 11.96 25.35 -0.04
C VAL A 295 12.98 25.56 1.07
N THR A 296 14.01 24.73 1.14
CA THR A 296 15.07 24.83 2.15
C THR A 296 15.73 26.21 2.16
N SER A 297 15.97 26.81 0.99
CA SER A 297 16.52 28.16 0.89
C SER A 297 15.56 29.21 1.43
N ILE A 298 14.26 29.09 1.15
CA ILE A 298 13.23 30.01 1.64
C ILE A 298 13.04 29.87 3.15
N LEU A 299 13.10 28.67 3.69
CA LEU A 299 13.07 28.41 5.13
C LEU A 299 14.27 29.06 5.82
N ALA A 300 15.47 28.91 5.25
CA ALA A 300 16.70 29.51 5.78
C ALA A 300 16.64 31.04 5.77
N GLU A 301 16.13 31.69 4.72
CA GLU A 301 15.89 33.13 4.66
C GLU A 301 14.92 33.63 5.74
N ALA A 302 13.93 32.78 6.09
CA ALA A 302 13.00 33.05 7.19
C ALA A 302 13.59 32.74 8.58
N GLY A 303 14.83 32.30 8.65
CA GLY A 303 15.51 31.92 9.92
C GLY A 303 15.03 30.58 10.48
N VAL A 304 14.50 29.72 9.63
CA VAL A 304 14.02 28.38 9.98
C VAL A 304 14.97 27.35 9.39
N THR A 305 15.46 26.42 10.21
CA THR A 305 16.34 25.33 9.78
C THR A 305 15.71 23.98 10.10
N GLY A 306 15.81 23.03 9.20
CA GLY A 306 15.26 21.68 9.41
C GLY A 306 14.73 21.07 8.11
N HIS A 307 14.04 19.94 8.27
CA HIS A 307 13.48 19.15 7.18
C HIS A 307 11.97 19.09 7.27
N LEU A 308 11.28 19.31 6.14
CA LEU A 308 9.85 19.10 6.03
C LEU A 308 9.55 17.60 5.98
N SER A 309 8.74 17.11 6.90
CA SER A 309 8.34 15.70 6.95
C SER A 309 6.96 15.45 6.37
N THR A 310 6.07 16.44 6.47
CA THR A 310 4.69 16.34 5.99
C THR A 310 4.25 17.70 5.48
N VAL A 311 3.55 17.72 4.36
CA VAL A 311 2.95 18.95 3.81
C VAL A 311 1.49 18.68 3.47
N CYS A 312 0.60 19.54 3.94
CA CYS A 312 -0.84 19.49 3.71
C CYS A 312 -1.31 20.75 2.98
N TRP A 313 -2.21 20.60 2.02
CA TRP A 313 -2.85 21.72 1.34
C TRP A 313 -4.03 22.27 2.13
N LEU A 314 -4.09 23.59 2.29
CA LEU A 314 -5.17 24.31 2.95
C LEU A 314 -5.98 25.11 1.90
N PRO A 315 -6.98 24.50 1.28
CA PRO A 315 -7.65 25.07 0.09
C PRO A 315 -8.40 26.37 0.38
N THR A 316 -8.93 26.54 1.58
CA THR A 316 -9.70 27.75 1.95
C THR A 316 -8.84 29.00 2.11
N VAL A 317 -7.56 28.83 2.36
CA VAL A 317 -6.58 29.92 2.50
C VAL A 317 -5.51 29.91 1.42
N GLN A 318 -5.52 28.91 0.53
CA GLN A 318 -4.56 28.70 -0.57
C GLN A 318 -3.10 28.69 -0.08
N MET A 319 -2.85 27.98 1.00
CA MET A 319 -1.52 27.84 1.63
C MET A 319 -1.16 26.38 1.88
N LEU A 320 0.11 26.12 2.08
CA LEU A 320 0.64 24.82 2.47
C LEU A 320 1.00 24.86 3.96
N LEU A 321 0.59 23.86 4.70
CA LEU A 321 1.02 23.63 6.07
C LEU A 321 2.05 22.51 6.08
N GLY A 322 3.24 22.79 6.57
CA GLY A 322 4.31 21.82 6.74
C GLY A 322 4.56 21.49 8.21
N VAL A 323 4.89 20.23 8.48
CA VAL A 323 5.50 19.81 9.75
C VAL A 323 7.00 19.72 9.52
N LEU A 324 7.75 20.54 10.24
CA LEU A 324 9.20 20.66 10.12
C LEU A 324 9.86 20.04 11.34
N TYR A 325 10.86 19.20 11.12
CA TYR A 325 11.80 18.82 12.17
C TYR A 325 12.92 19.86 12.24
N ASP A 326 12.91 20.69 13.28
CA ASP A 326 13.94 21.69 13.56
C ASP A 326 15.16 21.00 14.18
N THR A 327 16.19 20.82 13.39
CA THR A 327 17.42 20.13 13.80
C THR A 327 18.23 20.91 14.85
N ALA A 328 18.04 22.23 14.95
CA ALA A 328 18.74 23.06 15.91
C ALA A 328 18.11 22.97 17.31
N GLN A 329 16.83 22.72 17.40
CA GLN A 329 16.07 22.65 18.66
C GLN A 329 15.64 21.22 19.03
N ASP A 330 15.91 20.23 18.17
CA ASP A 330 15.44 18.85 18.32
C ASP A 330 13.92 18.80 18.60
N ALA A 331 13.16 19.48 17.77
CA ALA A 331 11.72 19.66 17.99
C ALA A 331 10.95 19.72 16.66
N LEU A 332 9.71 19.23 16.70
CA LEU A 332 8.78 19.42 15.60
C LEU A 332 8.11 20.79 15.68
N ARG A 333 8.01 21.46 14.56
CA ARG A 333 7.39 22.77 14.41
C ARG A 333 6.45 22.82 13.22
N LEU A 334 5.47 23.70 13.28
CA LEU A 334 4.61 23.98 12.15
C LEU A 334 5.18 25.15 11.35
N VAL A 335 5.13 25.00 10.02
CA VAL A 335 5.45 26.09 9.08
C VAL A 335 4.27 26.24 8.10
N VAL A 336 3.90 27.48 7.83
CA VAL A 336 2.91 27.81 6.81
C VAL A 336 3.64 28.45 5.64
N LEU A 337 3.48 27.85 4.45
CA LEU A 337 4.09 28.30 3.21
C LEU A 337 3.02 28.97 2.34
N ASP A 338 3.32 30.16 1.85
CA ASP A 338 2.47 30.91 0.92
C ASP A 338 3.00 30.76 -0.51
N PRO A 339 2.47 29.83 -1.34
CA PRO A 339 2.97 29.59 -2.68
C PRO A 339 2.84 30.80 -3.62
N ALA A 340 1.94 31.74 -3.32
CA ALA A 340 1.80 32.97 -4.11
C ALA A 340 2.96 33.94 -3.92
N ARG A 341 3.70 33.80 -2.83
CA ARG A 341 4.88 34.62 -2.50
C ARG A 341 6.21 33.93 -2.74
N MET A 342 6.17 32.64 -3.07
CA MET A 342 7.35 31.88 -3.41
C MET A 342 7.74 32.13 -4.88
N THR A 343 9.03 32.16 -5.13
CA THR A 343 9.55 32.29 -6.51
C THR A 343 9.70 30.92 -7.13
N PHE A 344 8.92 30.66 -8.16
CA PHE A 344 9.00 29.43 -8.95
C PHE A 344 9.74 29.68 -10.25
N ALA A 345 10.67 28.79 -10.59
CA ALA A 345 11.40 28.81 -11.84
C ALA A 345 10.96 27.62 -12.72
N PRO A 346 10.78 27.82 -14.02
CA PRO A 346 10.48 26.71 -14.94
C PRO A 346 11.54 25.61 -14.84
N CYS A 347 11.11 24.35 -14.84
CA CYS A 347 12.01 23.21 -14.84
C CYS A 347 11.49 22.10 -15.76
N GLY A 348 12.40 21.57 -16.57
CA GLY A 348 12.08 20.54 -17.54
C GLY A 348 11.19 21.00 -18.70
N GLU A 349 11.05 20.16 -19.68
CA GLU A 349 10.11 20.35 -20.76
C GLU A 349 8.83 19.57 -20.48
N THR A 350 7.66 20.21 -20.65
CA THR A 350 6.37 19.53 -20.60
C THR A 350 5.85 19.32 -22.00
N THR A 351 5.34 18.12 -22.26
CA THR A 351 4.65 17.78 -23.49
C THR A 351 3.15 17.66 -23.25
N GLU A 352 2.34 17.88 -24.27
CA GLU A 352 0.92 17.55 -24.18
C GLU A 352 0.77 16.02 -24.10
N ALA A 353 -0.04 15.55 -23.17
CA ALA A 353 -0.39 14.16 -23.02
C ALA A 353 -1.91 13.98 -23.18
N PRO A 354 -2.39 12.79 -23.56
CA PRO A 354 -3.82 12.49 -23.56
C PRO A 354 -4.40 12.69 -22.16
N SER A 355 -5.63 13.19 -22.06
CA SER A 355 -6.31 13.32 -20.78
C SER A 355 -6.53 11.94 -20.14
N PHE A 356 -6.43 11.83 -18.82
CA PHE A 356 -6.80 10.60 -18.10
C PHE A 356 -8.29 10.25 -18.25
N LEU A 357 -9.13 11.26 -18.41
CA LEU A 357 -10.57 11.09 -18.48
C LEU A 357 -11.11 10.88 -19.90
N THR A 358 -10.27 10.98 -20.91
CA THR A 358 -10.65 10.55 -22.26
C THR A 358 -10.55 9.03 -22.33
N VAL A 359 -11.70 8.39 -22.18
CA VAL A 359 -11.86 7.00 -22.54
C VAL A 359 -11.59 6.90 -24.04
N ASP A 360 -10.44 6.41 -24.43
CA ASP A 360 -10.20 6.02 -25.81
C ASP A 360 -11.05 4.77 -26.06
N GLU A 361 -12.15 4.93 -26.83
CA GLU A 361 -13.05 3.82 -27.16
C GLU A 361 -12.30 2.62 -27.78
N GLY A 362 -11.11 2.84 -28.34
CA GLY A 362 -10.20 1.82 -28.84
C GLY A 362 -9.52 0.99 -27.74
N ILE A 363 -9.22 1.59 -26.59
CA ILE A 363 -8.55 0.90 -25.47
C ILE A 363 -9.57 0.05 -24.69
N THR A 364 -10.77 0.55 -24.44
CA THR A 364 -11.82 -0.24 -23.76
C THR A 364 -12.20 -1.49 -24.56
N GLY A 365 -12.26 -1.43 -25.88
CA GLY A 365 -12.61 -2.58 -26.74
C GLY A 365 -11.53 -3.68 -26.77
N VAL A 366 -10.26 -3.32 -26.74
CA VAL A 366 -9.14 -4.28 -26.79
C VAL A 366 -8.90 -4.92 -25.41
N TYR A 367 -9.06 -4.17 -24.36
CA TYR A 367 -8.85 -4.61 -22.98
C TYR A 367 -9.86 -5.67 -22.52
N TRP A 368 -11.12 -5.39 -22.76
CA TRP A 368 -12.22 -6.27 -22.35
C TRP A 368 -12.37 -7.50 -23.27
N GLY A 369 -11.84 -7.44 -24.49
CA GLY A 369 -11.78 -8.58 -25.40
C GLY A 369 -10.78 -9.66 -24.97
N GLU A 370 -9.69 -9.31 -24.29
CA GLU A 370 -8.75 -10.27 -23.69
C GLU A 370 -9.28 -10.86 -22.37
N LEU A 371 -10.17 -10.15 -21.67
CA LEU A 371 -10.87 -10.63 -20.48
C LEU A 371 -11.85 -11.80 -20.79
N ALA A 372 -12.31 -11.91 -22.01
CA ALA A 372 -13.16 -13.01 -22.47
C ALA A 372 -12.41 -14.35 -22.67
N GLY A 373 -11.15 -14.45 -22.25
CA GLY A 373 -10.20 -15.53 -22.61
C GLY A 373 -10.37 -16.79 -21.86
N GLN A 374 -11.05 -17.17 -20.98
CA GLN A 374 -11.53 -18.48 -20.53
C GLN A 374 -12.78 -18.30 -19.64
N PRO A 375 -13.87 -19.02 -19.88
CA PRO A 375 -15.03 -18.91 -19.00
C PRO A 375 -14.64 -19.34 -17.59
N GLN A 376 -14.95 -18.48 -16.61
CA GLN A 376 -14.88 -18.87 -15.20
C GLN A 376 -15.72 -20.13 -15.01
N PRO A 377 -15.32 -21.04 -14.12
CA PRO A 377 -16.17 -22.14 -13.74
C PRO A 377 -17.53 -21.62 -13.28
N GLU A 378 -18.60 -22.13 -13.87
CA GLU A 378 -19.96 -21.69 -13.52
C GLU A 378 -20.42 -22.29 -12.19
N ASP A 379 -19.79 -23.39 -11.76
CA ASP A 379 -20.13 -24.11 -10.53
C ASP A 379 -18.95 -24.92 -9.98
N MET A 380 -19.12 -25.53 -8.80
CA MET A 380 -18.11 -26.36 -8.14
C MET A 380 -17.71 -27.58 -8.99
N GLY A 381 -18.59 -28.07 -9.85
CA GLY A 381 -18.28 -29.20 -10.75
C GLY A 381 -17.28 -28.78 -11.83
N ALA A 382 -17.47 -27.61 -12.42
CA ALA A 382 -16.54 -27.03 -13.38
C ALA A 382 -15.18 -26.65 -12.73
N LEU A 383 -15.23 -26.15 -11.49
CA LEU A 383 -14.02 -25.85 -10.70
C LEU A 383 -13.24 -27.15 -10.38
N ARG A 384 -13.93 -28.23 -9.97
CA ARG A 384 -13.30 -29.55 -9.77
C ARG A 384 -12.62 -30.05 -11.03
N ALA A 385 -13.33 -29.95 -12.18
CA ALA A 385 -12.76 -30.35 -13.47
C ALA A 385 -11.52 -29.54 -13.86
N TYR A 386 -11.41 -28.28 -13.38
CA TYR A 386 -10.18 -27.51 -13.54
C TYR A 386 -9.07 -28.04 -12.63
N ALA A 387 -9.36 -28.29 -11.37
CA ALA A 387 -8.39 -28.87 -10.44
C ALA A 387 -7.91 -30.25 -10.92
N ASP A 388 -8.81 -31.13 -11.44
CA ASP A 388 -8.45 -32.44 -12.00
C ASP A 388 -7.41 -32.32 -13.13
N ARG A 389 -7.51 -31.28 -13.97
CA ARG A 389 -6.50 -31.01 -15.03
C ARG A 389 -5.14 -30.62 -14.46
N LEU A 390 -5.13 -29.85 -13.37
CA LEU A 390 -3.88 -29.49 -12.69
C LEU A 390 -3.24 -30.71 -12.02
N GLU A 391 -4.06 -31.56 -11.39
CA GLU A 391 -3.62 -32.82 -10.80
C GLU A 391 -2.95 -33.73 -11.84
N GLU A 392 -3.58 -33.91 -13.00
CA GLU A 392 -3.01 -34.69 -14.10
C GLU A 392 -1.73 -34.07 -14.66
N LYS A 393 -1.70 -32.72 -14.77
CA LYS A 393 -0.58 -31.99 -15.35
C LYS A 393 0.68 -32.05 -14.47
N TYR A 394 0.52 -31.93 -13.15
CA TYR A 394 1.64 -31.78 -12.23
C TYR A 394 1.88 -32.98 -11.32
N ASP A 395 1.00 -33.99 -11.37
CA ASP A 395 1.03 -35.17 -10.49
C ASP A 395 0.92 -34.80 -8.99
N VAL A 396 -0.02 -33.92 -8.68
CA VAL A 396 -0.40 -33.46 -7.34
C VAL A 396 -1.84 -33.86 -7.04
N ASP A 397 -2.30 -33.62 -5.81
CA ASP A 397 -3.71 -33.77 -5.41
C ASP A 397 -4.23 -32.43 -4.92
N ILE A 398 -5.46 -32.04 -5.29
CA ILE A 398 -6.05 -30.76 -4.94
C ILE A 398 -7.41 -31.00 -4.30
N LEU A 399 -7.50 -30.82 -3.02
CA LEU A 399 -8.76 -30.94 -2.31
C LEU A 399 -9.51 -29.61 -2.34
N LEU A 400 -10.82 -29.67 -2.55
CA LEU A 400 -11.65 -28.48 -2.60
C LEU A 400 -12.73 -28.57 -1.53
N SER A 401 -13.09 -27.44 -0.95
CA SER A 401 -14.27 -27.31 -0.08
C SER A 401 -14.23 -28.27 1.12
N ASP A 402 -15.27 -29.06 1.32
CA ASP A 402 -15.41 -30.03 2.40
C ASP A 402 -14.35 -31.16 2.36
N GLN A 403 -13.73 -31.41 1.22
CA GLN A 403 -12.64 -32.38 1.10
C GLN A 403 -11.41 -31.98 1.93
N CYS A 404 -11.19 -30.68 2.16
CA CYS A 404 -10.09 -30.17 2.98
C CYS A 404 -10.27 -30.51 4.47
N ALA A 405 -11.50 -30.76 4.94
CA ALA A 405 -11.79 -30.91 6.36
C ALA A 405 -11.03 -32.08 7.01
N GLY A 406 -10.86 -33.20 6.31
CA GLY A 406 -10.15 -34.36 6.83
C GLY A 406 -8.67 -34.08 7.11
N PRO A 407 -7.87 -33.66 6.12
CA PRO A 407 -6.47 -33.25 6.32
C PRO A 407 -6.33 -32.10 7.31
N CYS A 408 -7.17 -31.05 7.25
CA CYS A 408 -7.13 -29.94 8.18
C CYS A 408 -7.32 -30.36 9.62
N ALA A 409 -8.23 -31.32 9.88
CA ALA A 409 -8.44 -31.88 11.23
C ALA A 409 -7.24 -32.72 11.73
N ALA A 410 -6.37 -33.19 10.85
CA ALA A 410 -5.13 -33.89 11.21
C ALA A 410 -3.99 -32.93 11.52
N SER A 411 -4.09 -31.64 11.10
CA SER A 411 -3.16 -30.60 11.50
C SER A 411 -3.38 -30.22 12.97
N TRP A 412 -2.43 -29.54 13.56
CA TRP A 412 -2.50 -29.11 14.98
C TRP A 412 -3.30 -27.81 15.16
N GLU A 413 -3.76 -27.24 14.06
CA GLU A 413 -4.24 -25.88 13.99
C GLU A 413 -5.73 -25.82 13.63
N ASP A 414 -6.39 -24.77 14.10
CA ASP A 414 -7.79 -24.51 13.73
C ASP A 414 -7.83 -23.84 12.35
N ILE A 415 -8.31 -24.57 11.35
CA ILE A 415 -8.37 -24.15 9.95
C ILE A 415 -9.83 -24.16 9.52
N THR A 416 -10.31 -23.04 8.97
CA THR A 416 -11.65 -22.95 8.39
C THR A 416 -11.58 -23.24 6.90
N THR A 417 -12.26 -24.27 6.44
CA THR A 417 -12.40 -24.61 5.02
C THR A 417 -13.34 -23.64 4.32
N THR A 418 -13.32 -23.60 2.97
CA THR A 418 -14.10 -22.63 2.20
C THR A 418 -15.62 -22.82 2.33
N ASP A 419 -16.10 -24.05 2.46
CA ASP A 419 -17.52 -24.38 2.70
C ASP A 419 -18.00 -23.96 4.09
N GLN A 420 -17.12 -24.02 5.10
CA GLN A 420 -17.43 -23.61 6.48
C GLN A 420 -17.46 -22.09 6.64
N ALA A 421 -16.78 -21.37 5.77
CA ALA A 421 -16.67 -19.90 5.83
C ALA A 421 -17.97 -19.17 5.47
N GLY A 422 -18.95 -19.86 4.91
CA GLY A 422 -20.24 -19.27 4.49
C GLY A 422 -20.08 -18.22 3.37
N LEU A 423 -19.11 -18.43 2.48
CA LEU A 423 -18.85 -17.53 1.35
C LEU A 423 -20.07 -17.47 0.43
N GLU A 424 -20.44 -16.27 -0.04
CA GLU A 424 -21.56 -16.08 -0.97
C GLU A 424 -21.31 -16.80 -2.31
N ASP A 425 -20.06 -16.83 -2.78
CA ASP A 425 -19.62 -17.51 -3.98
C ASP A 425 -18.27 -18.20 -3.73
N GLU A 426 -18.34 -19.46 -3.38
CA GLU A 426 -17.17 -20.29 -3.09
C GLU A 426 -16.29 -20.52 -4.34
N VAL A 427 -16.92 -20.67 -5.51
CA VAL A 427 -16.21 -20.83 -6.78
C VAL A 427 -15.36 -19.62 -7.08
N ALA A 428 -15.93 -18.43 -6.92
CA ALA A 428 -15.23 -17.17 -7.14
C ALA A 428 -14.07 -16.95 -6.15
N ALA A 429 -14.12 -17.51 -4.96
CA ALA A 429 -13.05 -17.44 -3.98
C ALA A 429 -11.90 -18.40 -4.32
N ILE A 430 -12.20 -19.64 -4.68
CA ILE A 430 -11.18 -20.68 -4.91
C ILE A 430 -10.53 -20.55 -6.29
N TYR A 431 -11.26 -20.15 -7.31
CA TYR A 431 -10.78 -20.19 -8.69
C TYR A 431 -9.49 -19.37 -8.91
N PRO A 432 -9.35 -18.11 -8.45
CA PRO A 432 -8.09 -17.37 -8.57
C PRO A 432 -6.92 -18.05 -7.85
N ALA A 433 -7.21 -18.73 -6.74
CA ALA A 433 -6.22 -19.45 -5.99
C ALA A 433 -5.68 -20.67 -6.76
N LEU A 434 -6.54 -21.37 -7.51
CA LEU A 434 -6.10 -22.45 -8.40
C LEU A 434 -5.31 -21.94 -9.60
N GLU A 435 -5.61 -20.74 -10.09
CA GLU A 435 -4.81 -20.12 -11.16
C GLU A 435 -3.43 -19.73 -10.67
N ALA A 436 -3.32 -19.16 -9.45
CA ALA A 436 -2.03 -18.89 -8.81
C ALA A 436 -1.25 -20.19 -8.60
N LEU A 437 -1.93 -21.27 -8.20
CA LEU A 437 -1.33 -22.58 -8.05
C LEU A 437 -0.77 -23.09 -9.39
N ASP A 438 -1.54 -23.02 -10.50
CA ASP A 438 -1.07 -23.45 -11.83
C ASP A 438 0.20 -22.69 -12.23
N ARG A 439 0.22 -21.36 -12.06
CA ARG A 439 1.42 -20.53 -12.35
C ARG A 439 2.60 -20.91 -11.50
N THR A 440 2.38 -21.15 -10.21
CA THR A 440 3.45 -21.56 -9.28
C THR A 440 4.02 -22.92 -9.63
N LEU A 441 3.15 -23.93 -9.85
CA LEU A 441 3.60 -25.28 -10.17
C LEU A 441 4.38 -25.34 -11.50
N ALA A 442 4.06 -24.46 -12.45
CA ALA A 442 4.77 -24.34 -13.71
C ALA A 442 6.22 -23.85 -13.58
N LEU A 443 6.62 -23.30 -12.43
CA LEU A 443 8.01 -22.89 -12.16
C LEU A 443 8.92 -24.07 -11.82
N TYR A 444 8.36 -25.23 -11.50
CA TYR A 444 9.10 -26.43 -11.12
C TYR A 444 9.38 -27.33 -12.33
N PRO A 445 10.47 -28.10 -12.32
CA PRO A 445 10.79 -29.01 -13.42
C PRO A 445 9.71 -30.09 -13.66
N ASP A 446 9.56 -30.54 -14.90
CA ASP A 446 8.68 -31.64 -15.22
C ASP A 446 8.97 -32.88 -14.35
N GLY A 447 7.91 -33.47 -13.82
CA GLY A 447 8.03 -34.65 -12.94
C GLY A 447 8.55 -34.35 -11.53
N PHE A 448 8.68 -33.07 -11.15
CA PHE A 448 9.14 -32.66 -9.82
C PHE A 448 8.26 -33.23 -8.72
N PHE A 449 6.97 -33.02 -8.78
CA PHE A 449 6.01 -33.41 -7.74
C PHE A 449 5.79 -34.93 -7.67
N THR A 450 6.00 -35.67 -8.75
CA THR A 450 5.96 -37.14 -8.76
C THR A 450 6.95 -37.74 -7.75
N GLN A 451 8.06 -37.07 -7.46
CA GLN A 451 9.09 -37.54 -6.57
C GLN A 451 8.73 -37.49 -5.09
N PHE A 452 7.60 -36.89 -4.73
CA PHE A 452 7.08 -36.90 -3.37
C PHE A 452 6.30 -38.17 -3.03
N ARG A 453 5.97 -38.99 -4.03
CA ARG A 453 5.34 -40.29 -3.82
C ARG A 453 6.29 -41.26 -3.12
N ASN A 454 5.75 -42.07 -2.23
CA ASN A 454 6.52 -43.12 -1.57
C ASN A 454 6.93 -44.24 -2.58
N ALA A 455 7.74 -45.19 -2.13
CA ALA A 455 8.22 -46.29 -2.96
C ALA A 455 7.11 -47.19 -3.54
N ARG A 456 5.87 -47.07 -3.06
CA ARG A 456 4.69 -47.79 -3.59
C ARG A 456 3.92 -46.94 -4.62
N GLY A 457 4.32 -45.71 -4.85
CA GLY A 457 3.63 -44.76 -5.70
C GLY A 457 2.41 -44.13 -5.03
N GLU A 458 2.31 -44.22 -3.69
CA GLU A 458 1.22 -43.65 -2.89
C GLU A 458 1.65 -42.30 -2.30
N GLY A 459 0.68 -41.46 -1.91
CA GLY A 459 0.94 -40.14 -1.35
C GLY A 459 1.39 -39.12 -2.41
N GLY A 460 2.13 -38.13 -2.00
CA GLY A 460 2.60 -37.02 -2.85
C GLY A 460 2.39 -35.66 -2.20
N VAL A 461 2.20 -34.61 -3.00
CA VAL A 461 1.86 -33.28 -2.52
C VAL A 461 0.38 -33.02 -2.70
N GLN A 462 -0.27 -32.54 -1.64
CA GLN A 462 -1.69 -32.27 -1.60
C GLN A 462 -1.93 -30.79 -1.27
N PHE A 463 -2.66 -30.09 -2.10
CA PHE A 463 -2.97 -28.68 -1.96
C PHE A 463 -4.39 -28.46 -1.42
N LEU A 464 -4.50 -27.62 -0.39
CA LEU A 464 -5.73 -27.35 0.34
C LEU A 464 -6.03 -25.84 0.34
N PRO A 465 -6.80 -25.31 -0.63
CA PRO A 465 -7.30 -23.95 -0.57
C PRO A 465 -8.30 -23.83 0.60
N VAL A 466 -7.96 -22.98 1.57
CA VAL A 466 -8.76 -22.76 2.79
C VAL A 466 -9.17 -21.30 2.93
N SER A 467 -10.16 -21.01 3.78
CA SER A 467 -10.64 -19.65 3.99
C SER A 467 -9.80 -18.88 5.01
N ALA A 468 -9.45 -19.52 6.14
CA ALA A 468 -8.72 -18.84 7.22
C ALA A 468 -7.98 -19.82 8.11
N PHE A 469 -6.97 -19.31 8.80
CA PHE A 469 -6.27 -19.93 9.91
C PHE A 469 -6.59 -19.17 11.19
N HIS A 470 -6.87 -19.87 12.31
CA HIS A 470 -7.19 -19.26 13.60
C HIS A 470 -6.07 -19.54 14.60
N MET A 471 -4.98 -18.82 14.45
CA MET A 471 -3.80 -18.93 15.32
C MET A 471 -3.59 -17.66 16.15
N SER A 472 -2.70 -17.72 17.11
CA SER A 472 -2.32 -16.56 17.95
C SER A 472 -1.50 -15.51 17.20
N PHE A 473 -1.01 -15.83 15.99
CA PHE A 473 -0.30 -14.94 15.08
C PHE A 473 -0.82 -15.16 13.66
N GLU A 474 -0.57 -14.21 12.78
CA GLU A 474 -1.08 -14.25 11.41
C GLU A 474 -0.41 -15.37 10.60
N VAL A 475 -1.19 -16.41 10.29
CA VAL A 475 -0.80 -17.50 9.40
C VAL A 475 -1.67 -17.44 8.17
N ILE A 476 -1.03 -17.51 7.01
CA ILE A 476 -1.66 -17.43 5.69
C ILE A 476 -1.41 -18.68 4.83
N GLY A 477 -0.47 -19.52 5.26
CA GLY A 477 -0.11 -20.80 4.67
C GLY A 477 0.48 -21.75 5.72
N MET A 478 0.44 -23.03 5.45
CA MET A 478 0.99 -24.06 6.32
C MET A 478 1.32 -25.32 5.54
N SER A 479 2.50 -25.86 5.75
CA SER A 479 2.92 -27.18 5.28
C SER A 479 2.98 -28.18 6.43
N PHE A 480 2.35 -29.36 6.27
CA PHE A 480 2.32 -30.41 7.27
C PHE A 480 2.21 -31.81 6.64
N GLU A 481 2.58 -32.83 7.37
CA GLU A 481 2.44 -34.23 6.94
C GLU A 481 1.13 -34.85 7.40
N ASN A 482 0.45 -35.56 6.51
CA ASN A 482 -0.72 -36.37 6.82
C ASN A 482 -0.59 -37.77 6.16
N GLY A 483 -0.06 -38.72 6.90
CA GLY A 483 0.29 -40.05 6.38
C GLY A 483 1.41 -39.97 5.33
N ASP A 484 1.10 -40.40 4.10
CA ASP A 484 2.05 -40.34 2.98
C ASP A 484 1.93 -39.04 2.15
N TRP A 485 1.15 -38.07 2.62
CA TRP A 485 0.93 -36.79 1.95
C TRP A 485 1.67 -35.64 2.60
N HIS A 486 2.35 -34.83 1.80
CA HIS A 486 2.78 -33.48 2.17
C HIS A 486 1.65 -32.52 1.85
N CYS A 487 0.92 -32.11 2.86
CA CYS A 487 -0.23 -31.20 2.74
C CYS A 487 0.24 -29.74 2.80
N ILE A 488 -0.25 -28.94 1.86
CA ILE A 488 -0.01 -27.49 1.79
C ILE A 488 -1.37 -26.80 1.85
N ALA A 489 -1.75 -26.29 3.02
CA ALA A 489 -2.92 -25.45 3.20
C ALA A 489 -2.55 -23.98 2.94
N TYR A 490 -3.39 -23.26 2.21
CA TYR A 490 -3.15 -21.85 1.88
C TYR A 490 -4.45 -21.06 1.80
N GLN A 491 -4.39 -19.82 2.31
CA GLN A 491 -5.55 -18.94 2.36
C GLN A 491 -5.87 -18.37 0.98
N VAL A 492 -7.08 -18.66 0.45
CA VAL A 492 -7.49 -18.27 -0.91
C VAL A 492 -7.53 -16.76 -1.15
N SER A 493 -7.71 -15.95 -0.11
CA SER A 493 -7.78 -14.48 -0.20
C SER A 493 -6.41 -13.79 -0.14
N ASN A 494 -5.31 -14.55 -0.05
CA ASN A 494 -3.98 -13.95 0.05
C ASN A 494 -3.54 -13.30 -1.26
N GLU A 495 -3.12 -12.05 -1.20
CA GLU A 495 -2.69 -11.27 -2.37
C GLU A 495 -1.34 -11.73 -2.95
N ARG A 496 -0.49 -12.37 -2.12
CA ARG A 496 0.84 -12.86 -2.49
C ARG A 496 0.89 -14.38 -2.60
N LEU A 497 -0.17 -14.97 -3.10
CA LEU A 497 -0.38 -16.43 -3.07
C LEU A 497 0.71 -17.21 -3.80
N GLU A 498 1.22 -16.74 -4.94
CA GLU A 498 2.25 -17.45 -5.70
C GLU A 498 3.56 -17.57 -4.93
N THR A 499 3.99 -16.48 -4.28
CA THR A 499 5.21 -16.50 -3.47
C THR A 499 5.01 -17.29 -2.17
N LEU A 500 3.83 -17.19 -1.56
CA LEU A 500 3.45 -18.02 -0.41
C LEU A 500 3.51 -19.51 -0.76
N LEU A 501 2.96 -19.91 -1.89
CA LEU A 501 3.02 -21.31 -2.34
C LEU A 501 4.47 -21.79 -2.52
N CYS A 502 5.37 -20.93 -3.02
CA CYS A 502 6.80 -21.28 -3.10
C CYS A 502 7.43 -21.48 -1.72
N HIS A 503 7.02 -20.68 -0.73
CA HIS A 503 7.41 -20.83 0.67
C HIS A 503 6.98 -22.20 1.23
N GLU A 504 5.70 -22.52 1.10
CA GLU A 504 5.13 -23.76 1.62
C GLU A 504 5.63 -25.01 0.88
N ILE A 505 5.82 -24.91 -0.44
CA ILE A 505 6.44 -26.00 -1.23
C ILE A 505 7.87 -26.25 -0.76
N TRP A 506 8.61 -25.20 -0.36
CA TRP A 506 9.94 -25.42 0.18
C TRP A 506 9.92 -26.24 1.48
N HIS A 507 8.96 -26.00 2.37
CA HIS A 507 8.81 -26.81 3.57
C HIS A 507 8.58 -28.29 3.23
N ALA A 508 7.72 -28.61 2.27
CA ALA A 508 7.53 -29.97 1.79
C ALA A 508 8.81 -30.55 1.16
N MET A 509 9.56 -29.76 0.37
CA MET A 509 10.87 -30.17 -0.17
C MET A 509 11.86 -30.52 0.93
N GLU A 510 11.95 -29.67 1.95
CA GLU A 510 12.85 -29.85 3.07
C GLU A 510 12.48 -31.08 3.88
N ASP A 511 11.20 -31.31 4.16
CA ASP A 511 10.72 -32.51 4.88
C ASP A 511 11.09 -33.78 4.11
N LYS A 512 10.88 -33.80 2.79
CA LYS A 512 11.34 -34.90 1.96
C LYS A 512 12.85 -35.11 2.03
N LEU A 513 13.65 -34.06 1.90
CA LEU A 513 15.10 -34.13 1.98
C LEU A 513 15.58 -34.70 3.32
N ILE A 514 14.99 -34.23 4.42
CA ILE A 514 15.36 -34.64 5.78
C ILE A 514 14.88 -36.06 6.08
N SER A 515 13.72 -36.47 5.59
CA SER A 515 13.21 -37.83 5.77
C SER A 515 14.10 -38.89 5.09
N GLU A 516 14.70 -38.56 3.96
CA GLU A 516 15.64 -39.46 3.25
C GLU A 516 17.07 -39.41 3.83
N ASN A 517 17.46 -38.21 4.25
CA ASN A 517 18.80 -37.99 4.85
C ASN A 517 18.71 -36.79 5.82
N TRP A 518 18.68 -37.09 7.13
CA TRP A 518 18.56 -36.06 8.17
C TRP A 518 19.63 -34.93 8.09
N ASN A 519 20.75 -35.18 7.38
CA ASN A 519 21.82 -34.23 7.15
C ASN A 519 21.87 -33.74 5.69
N ALA A 520 20.76 -33.83 4.95
CA ALA A 520 20.70 -33.41 3.55
C ALA A 520 21.09 -31.93 3.38
N ILE A 521 20.71 -31.08 4.34
CA ILE A 521 21.16 -29.71 4.43
C ILE A 521 22.21 -29.61 5.53
N ASP A 522 23.43 -29.27 5.17
CA ASP A 522 24.56 -29.15 6.11
C ASP A 522 24.31 -28.00 7.10
N SER A 523 23.85 -28.33 8.31
CA SER A 523 23.51 -27.37 9.35
C SER A 523 24.71 -26.54 9.82
N TRP A 524 25.93 -27.08 9.74
CA TRP A 524 27.17 -26.36 10.08
C TRP A 524 27.48 -25.31 9.00
N ALA A 525 27.41 -25.70 7.73
CA ALA A 525 27.61 -24.78 6.63
C ALA A 525 26.56 -23.69 6.62
N TRP A 526 25.27 -24.03 6.96
CA TRP A 526 24.19 -23.06 7.10
C TRP A 526 24.46 -22.06 8.22
N SER A 527 24.73 -22.55 9.43
CA SER A 527 24.99 -21.70 10.60
C SER A 527 26.24 -20.82 10.42
N ALA A 528 27.22 -21.27 9.66
CA ALA A 528 28.40 -20.47 9.32
C ALA A 528 28.09 -19.28 8.39
N CYS A 529 26.92 -19.26 7.75
CA CYS A 529 26.46 -18.14 6.96
C CYS A 529 25.84 -17.03 7.82
N ASN A 530 25.48 -17.31 9.07
CA ASN A 530 24.82 -16.33 9.95
C ASN A 530 25.83 -15.36 10.59
N PRO A 531 25.39 -14.20 11.12
CA PRO A 531 26.24 -13.29 11.85
C PRO A 531 26.91 -13.99 13.04
N ARG A 532 28.14 -13.60 13.36
CA ARG A 532 28.87 -14.23 14.45
C ARG A 532 28.17 -14.03 15.79
N GLY A 533 27.79 -15.14 16.44
CA GLY A 533 27.12 -15.15 17.73
C GLY A 533 25.60 -14.99 17.62
N PHE A 534 25.06 -15.06 16.40
CA PHE A 534 23.62 -15.11 16.16
C PHE A 534 23.10 -16.52 16.51
N ASP A 535 22.00 -16.54 17.26
CA ASP A 535 21.14 -17.69 17.48
C ASP A 535 19.72 -17.35 17.02
N TYR A 536 19.01 -18.28 16.40
CA TYR A 536 17.62 -18.08 15.99
C TYR A 536 16.72 -17.90 17.21
N TYR A 537 15.68 -17.08 17.06
CA TYR A 537 14.78 -16.71 18.15
C TYR A 537 13.85 -17.85 18.60
N TYR A 538 13.43 -18.72 17.66
CA TYR A 538 12.45 -19.81 17.87
C TYR A 538 11.09 -19.36 18.44
N ASP A 539 10.82 -18.07 18.43
CA ASP A 539 9.57 -17.44 18.80
C ASP A 539 9.24 -16.34 17.77
N TYR A 540 7.98 -16.23 17.39
CA TYR A 540 7.52 -15.28 16.37
C TYR A 540 7.68 -13.83 16.84
N ASP A 541 7.17 -13.54 18.06
CA ASP A 541 7.19 -12.17 18.60
C ASP A 541 8.63 -11.70 18.84
N ASP A 542 9.50 -12.58 19.37
CA ASP A 542 10.92 -12.26 19.55
C ASP A 542 11.59 -11.98 18.20
N ALA A 543 11.35 -12.81 17.17
CA ALA A 543 11.90 -12.60 15.84
C ALA A 543 11.43 -11.26 15.23
N MET A 544 10.14 -10.95 15.32
CA MET A 544 9.58 -9.73 14.71
C MET A 544 9.99 -8.45 15.45
N ASN A 545 10.24 -8.52 16.75
CA ASN A 545 10.55 -7.35 17.56
C ASN A 545 12.05 -7.14 17.84
N GLU A 546 12.86 -8.22 17.84
CA GLU A 546 14.25 -8.15 18.27
C GLU A 546 15.26 -8.35 17.12
N ALA A 547 14.79 -8.70 15.89
CA ALA A 547 15.69 -8.88 14.76
C ALA A 547 16.45 -7.58 14.45
N ASP A 548 17.78 -7.69 14.33
CA ASP A 548 18.63 -6.56 13.99
C ASP A 548 18.43 -6.17 12.51
N SER A 549 17.79 -5.04 12.28
CA SER A 549 17.47 -4.51 10.94
C SER A 549 18.71 -4.33 10.06
N SER A 550 19.91 -4.23 10.65
CA SER A 550 21.17 -4.13 9.91
C SER A 550 21.61 -5.45 9.24
N TRP A 551 20.91 -6.55 9.49
CA TRP A 551 21.14 -7.86 8.88
C TRP A 551 20.09 -8.25 7.84
N LEU A 552 19.04 -7.45 7.70
CA LEU A 552 17.87 -7.78 6.90
C LEU A 552 17.93 -7.13 5.52
N TYR A 553 17.55 -7.87 4.46
CA TYR A 553 17.43 -7.33 3.10
C TYR A 553 16.40 -6.20 3.03
N PHE A 554 15.25 -6.39 3.67
CA PHE A 554 14.24 -5.33 3.81
C PHE A 554 14.48 -4.43 5.04
N GLY A 555 15.72 -4.25 5.44
CA GLY A 555 16.14 -3.39 6.53
C GLY A 555 17.12 -2.31 6.08
N THR A 556 18.07 -1.98 6.96
CA THR A 556 19.09 -0.96 6.71
C THR A 556 20.48 -1.56 6.44
N ALA A 557 20.56 -2.79 5.94
CA ALA A 557 21.76 -3.59 5.92
C ALA A 557 22.81 -3.14 4.92
N GLU A 558 24.07 -2.99 5.39
CA GLU A 558 25.25 -3.04 4.54
C GLU A 558 25.65 -4.51 4.24
N ASP A 559 25.46 -5.43 5.22
CA ASP A 559 25.72 -6.87 5.09
C ASP A 559 24.42 -7.64 5.32
N VAL A 560 23.80 -8.14 4.25
CA VAL A 560 22.53 -8.88 4.30
C VAL A 560 22.78 -10.36 4.64
N TYR A 561 22.20 -10.81 5.73
CA TYR A 561 22.23 -12.18 6.20
C TYR A 561 20.89 -12.90 6.07
N PHE A 562 19.79 -12.15 6.19
CA PHE A 562 18.42 -12.64 6.19
C PHE A 562 17.55 -11.82 5.24
N VAL A 563 16.46 -12.39 4.74
CA VAL A 563 15.51 -11.69 3.90
C VAL A 563 14.79 -10.63 4.72
N ASP A 564 14.20 -11.03 5.83
CA ASP A 564 13.42 -10.16 6.74
C ASP A 564 13.48 -10.70 8.19
N ALA A 565 12.74 -10.07 9.09
CA ALA A 565 12.67 -10.45 10.49
C ALA A 565 12.16 -11.90 10.68
N TYR A 566 11.17 -12.33 9.88
CA TYR A 566 10.64 -13.69 9.96
C TYR A 566 11.68 -14.77 9.64
N SER A 567 12.63 -14.46 8.75
CA SER A 567 13.79 -15.35 8.47
C SER A 567 14.64 -15.63 9.70
N THR A 568 14.59 -14.79 10.74
CA THR A 568 15.38 -14.98 11.97
C THR A 568 14.70 -15.89 12.99
N MET A 569 13.47 -16.31 12.74
CA MET A 569 12.69 -17.16 13.64
C MET A 569 13.33 -18.54 13.83
N ASN A 570 13.61 -19.24 12.75
CA ASN A 570 14.28 -20.53 12.77
C ASN A 570 14.91 -20.86 11.40
N PRO A 571 15.80 -21.88 11.31
CA PRO A 571 16.46 -22.20 10.04
C PRO A 571 15.52 -22.64 8.92
N ARG A 572 14.35 -23.20 9.22
CA ARG A 572 13.37 -23.63 8.20
C ARG A 572 12.72 -22.43 7.55
N GLU A 573 12.31 -21.46 8.37
CA GLU A 573 11.72 -20.21 7.88
C GLU A 573 12.74 -19.38 7.10
N ASP A 574 13.99 -19.33 7.53
CA ASP A 574 15.07 -18.67 6.80
C ASP A 574 15.22 -19.22 5.36
N ARG A 575 15.18 -20.54 5.22
CA ARG A 575 15.22 -21.20 3.90
C ARG A 575 13.95 -20.95 3.08
N ALA A 576 12.80 -21.09 3.69
CA ALA A 576 11.52 -20.90 3.03
C ALA A 576 11.37 -19.45 2.52
N ARG A 577 11.78 -18.45 3.33
CA ARG A 577 11.79 -17.04 2.90
C ARG A 577 12.74 -16.78 1.73
N ILE A 578 13.92 -17.39 1.72
CA ILE A 578 14.82 -17.30 0.56
C ILE A 578 14.12 -17.86 -0.69
N MET A 579 13.51 -19.05 -0.61
CA MET A 579 12.80 -19.64 -1.76
C MET A 579 11.60 -18.78 -2.20
N GLU A 580 10.84 -18.21 -1.28
CA GLU A 580 9.73 -17.34 -1.57
C GLU A 580 10.13 -16.19 -2.52
N TYR A 581 11.25 -15.53 -2.25
CA TYR A 581 11.73 -14.41 -3.06
C TYR A 581 12.49 -14.84 -4.30
N ILE A 582 13.29 -15.90 -4.20
CA ILE A 582 14.07 -16.42 -5.35
C ILE A 582 13.16 -17.03 -6.44
N MET A 583 12.01 -17.56 -6.05
CA MET A 583 11.02 -18.07 -6.99
C MET A 583 10.07 -16.98 -7.52
N GLY A 584 10.08 -15.79 -6.93
CA GLY A 584 9.31 -14.63 -7.34
C GLY A 584 9.79 -13.98 -8.65
N ALA A 585 9.70 -12.67 -8.76
CA ALA A 585 10.15 -11.91 -9.93
C ALA A 585 11.67 -12.08 -10.17
N GLU A 586 12.10 -12.09 -11.44
CA GLU A 586 13.49 -12.39 -11.80
C GLU A 586 14.48 -11.34 -11.28
N ASP A 587 14.09 -10.07 -11.37
CA ASP A 587 14.88 -8.93 -10.92
C ASP A 587 15.04 -8.91 -9.38
N GLU A 588 13.98 -9.21 -8.63
CA GLU A 588 14.07 -9.39 -7.17
C GLU A 588 14.95 -10.57 -6.78
N ALA A 589 14.80 -11.71 -7.45
CA ALA A 589 15.61 -12.89 -7.24
C ALA A 589 17.08 -12.61 -7.52
N ASP A 590 17.38 -11.92 -8.61
CA ASP A 590 18.73 -11.54 -8.98
C ASP A 590 19.32 -10.53 -7.99
N ALA A 591 18.56 -9.53 -7.56
CA ALA A 591 18.97 -8.53 -6.58
C ALA A 591 19.28 -9.20 -5.22
N LEU A 592 18.39 -10.05 -4.73
CA LEU A 592 18.59 -10.78 -3.48
C LEU A 592 19.84 -11.70 -3.54
N ALA A 593 20.04 -12.41 -4.65
CA ALA A 593 21.17 -13.29 -4.86
C ALA A 593 22.52 -12.57 -5.10
N GLN A 594 22.54 -11.25 -5.29
CA GLN A 594 23.77 -10.45 -5.32
C GLN A 594 24.44 -10.37 -3.94
N HIS A 595 23.69 -10.53 -2.86
CA HIS A 595 24.22 -10.52 -1.50
C HIS A 595 24.98 -11.83 -1.22
N PRO A 596 26.28 -11.76 -0.87
CA PRO A 596 27.14 -12.94 -0.82
C PRO A 596 26.67 -14.03 0.14
N VAL A 597 26.06 -13.64 1.26
CA VAL A 597 25.56 -14.58 2.28
C VAL A 597 24.29 -15.28 1.78
N ILE A 598 23.32 -14.53 1.28
CA ILE A 598 22.08 -15.11 0.71
C ILE A 598 22.44 -16.04 -0.45
N ARG A 599 23.32 -15.60 -1.35
CA ARG A 599 23.82 -16.44 -2.43
C ARG A 599 24.42 -17.75 -1.91
N ARG A 600 25.23 -17.68 -0.86
CA ARG A 600 25.83 -18.87 -0.25
C ARG A 600 24.79 -19.80 0.38
N LYS A 601 23.78 -19.24 1.04
CA LYS A 601 22.64 -19.99 1.55
C LYS A 601 21.88 -20.69 0.40
N LEU A 602 21.60 -19.97 -0.68
CA LEU A 602 20.93 -20.52 -1.87
C LEU A 602 21.77 -21.63 -2.54
N GLU A 603 23.10 -21.50 -2.61
CA GLU A 603 23.97 -22.55 -3.10
C GLU A 603 23.88 -23.85 -2.26
N ILE A 604 23.77 -23.72 -0.93
CA ILE A 604 23.59 -24.87 -0.02
C ILE A 604 22.24 -25.54 -0.30
N MET A 605 21.16 -24.75 -0.43
CA MET A 605 19.82 -25.25 -0.73
C MET A 605 19.77 -25.96 -2.10
N ALA A 606 20.30 -25.33 -3.14
CA ALA A 606 20.33 -25.90 -4.48
C ALA A 606 21.15 -27.22 -4.53
N ALA A 607 22.29 -27.26 -3.82
CA ALA A 607 23.09 -28.48 -3.72
C ALA A 607 22.34 -29.60 -2.99
N ALA A 608 21.58 -29.29 -1.94
CA ALA A 608 20.78 -30.29 -1.23
C ALA A 608 19.67 -30.86 -2.13
N VAL A 609 18.98 -30.00 -2.88
CA VAL A 609 17.95 -30.44 -3.86
C VAL A 609 18.57 -31.31 -4.95
N ARG A 610 19.73 -30.91 -5.50
CA ARG A 610 20.43 -31.72 -6.52
C ARG A 610 20.90 -33.07 -6.01
N ALA A 611 21.14 -33.19 -4.72
CA ALA A 611 21.59 -34.45 -4.10
C ALA A 611 20.43 -35.36 -3.67
N GLY A 612 19.29 -34.78 -3.27
CA GLY A 612 18.15 -35.51 -2.71
C GLY A 612 17.01 -35.79 -3.67
N PHE A 613 16.96 -35.11 -4.84
CA PHE A 613 15.98 -35.37 -5.88
C PHE A 613 16.60 -36.04 -7.10
N ASP A 614 15.84 -36.83 -7.85
CA ASP A 614 16.27 -37.27 -9.18
C ASP A 614 16.21 -36.06 -10.15
N THR A 615 17.34 -35.46 -10.36
CA THR A 615 17.50 -34.27 -11.21
C THR A 615 17.98 -34.60 -12.61
N ALA A 616 17.95 -35.90 -13.00
CA ALA A 616 18.33 -36.32 -14.33
C ALA A 616 17.39 -35.68 -15.37
N GLY A 617 17.97 -34.91 -16.27
CA GLY A 617 17.21 -34.16 -17.28
C GLY A 617 16.75 -32.78 -16.90
N TRP A 618 16.89 -32.35 -15.65
CA TRP A 618 16.59 -30.95 -15.29
C TRP A 618 17.67 -30.03 -15.89
N GLY A 619 17.23 -28.95 -16.51
CA GLY A 619 18.09 -27.80 -16.85
C GLY A 619 18.50 -27.02 -15.60
N VAL A 620 18.87 -25.77 -15.80
CA VAL A 620 18.98 -24.80 -14.72
C VAL A 620 17.58 -24.52 -14.20
N THR A 621 17.33 -24.80 -12.93
CA THR A 621 16.01 -24.58 -12.31
C THR A 621 15.79 -23.11 -12.01
N ARG A 622 14.55 -22.71 -11.75
CA ARG A 622 14.21 -21.32 -11.42
C ARG A 622 15.06 -20.79 -10.25
N TRP A 623 15.21 -21.53 -9.18
CA TRP A 623 16.03 -21.13 -8.02
C TRP A 623 17.54 -21.17 -8.27
N GLU A 624 18.01 -21.80 -9.34
CA GLU A 624 19.44 -21.80 -9.71
C GLU A 624 19.80 -20.68 -10.69
N GLN A 625 18.81 -20.10 -11.39
CA GLN A 625 19.04 -19.03 -12.37
C GLN A 625 19.85 -17.87 -11.81
N PRO A 626 19.54 -17.31 -10.62
CA PRO A 626 20.31 -16.21 -10.05
C PRO A 626 21.77 -16.58 -9.74
N LEU A 627 22.07 -17.87 -9.54
CA LEU A 627 23.43 -18.35 -9.32
C LEU A 627 24.27 -18.34 -10.60
N THR A 628 23.64 -18.33 -11.78
CA THR A 628 24.33 -18.36 -13.09
C THR A 628 24.72 -16.99 -13.62
N VAL A 629 24.13 -15.91 -13.10
CA VAL A 629 24.27 -14.54 -13.63
C VAL A 629 25.72 -14.02 -13.54
N ARG A 630 26.51 -14.48 -12.57
CA ARG A 630 27.90 -14.03 -12.36
C ARG A 630 28.88 -14.42 -13.48
N ASP A 631 28.60 -15.49 -14.23
CA ASP A 631 29.49 -15.97 -15.28
C ASP A 631 29.35 -15.18 -16.60
N ARG A 632 28.38 -14.29 -16.72
CA ARG A 632 28.18 -13.44 -17.91
C ARG A 632 28.83 -12.05 -17.82
N ALA A 633 29.22 -11.62 -16.61
CA ALA A 633 29.82 -10.29 -16.36
C ALA A 633 31.36 -10.35 -16.14
N ALA A 634 31.98 -11.53 -16.17
CA ALA A 634 33.42 -11.75 -16.15
C ALA A 634 33.93 -12.15 -17.55
#